data_5d3a2e8f4ab7f83dfb347b45c3f520c0
#
_entry.id   5d3a2e8f4ab7f83dfb347b45c3f520c0
#
_cell.length_a   1.000
_cell.length_b   1.000
_cell.length_c   1.000
_cell.angle_alpha   90.00
_cell.angle_beta   90.00
_cell.angle_gamma   90.00
#
_symmetry.space_group_name_H-M   'P 1'
#
loop_
_entity.id
_entity.type
_entity.pdbx_description
1 polymer ?
#
loop_
_entity_poly.entity_id
_entity_poly.type
_entity_poly.pdbx_seq_one_letter_code
_entity_poly.pdbx_strand_id
1 'polypeptide(L)'
;MWQKPWGYKEGFAVCGGLFLVGTLWQVTLGKCTLSLFAWPVNIYAGVVYVLLLLALYLFFRKYYFVRWMSSYQTAVSAMISLVVMTVIMGLTRQYRPEVAVTGVEGWLGFSQMLSACSFVLLFFWFVTLLGIVILRRIHHFTVRDIPFLLSHLGLFFIAVRLNSTTIKIVCSTA
;
A
#
# COMPACT_ATOMS: atom_id res chain seq x y z
N MET A 1 -15.74 10.12 -17.02
CA MET A 1 -14.91 9.25 -16.19
C MET A 1 -15.27 9.38 -14.71
N TRP A 2 -15.34 10.58 -14.15
CA TRP A 2 -15.65 10.80 -12.72
C TRP A 2 -17.14 11.01 -12.40
N GLN A 3 -18.06 10.44 -13.18
CA GLN A 3 -19.49 10.48 -12.91
C GLN A 3 -19.88 9.33 -11.95
N LYS A 4 -20.74 9.64 -10.97
CA LYS A 4 -21.24 8.63 -10.02
C LYS A 4 -22.25 7.69 -10.72
N PRO A 5 -22.23 6.39 -10.39
CA PRO A 5 -21.42 5.70 -9.38
C PRO A 5 -20.02 5.35 -9.87
N TRP A 6 -19.00 5.59 -9.02
CA TRP A 6 -17.61 5.23 -9.31
C TRP A 6 -17.42 3.71 -9.26
N GLY A 7 -16.70 3.18 -10.23
CA GLY A 7 -16.49 1.76 -10.41
C GLY A 7 -15.01 1.36 -10.50
N TYR A 8 -14.76 0.31 -11.26
CA TYR A 8 -13.41 -0.22 -11.51
C TYR A 8 -12.52 0.78 -12.25
N LYS A 9 -13.06 1.54 -13.20
CA LYS A 9 -12.30 2.50 -14.02
C LYS A 9 -11.61 3.56 -13.16
N GLU A 10 -12.35 4.10 -12.20
CA GLU A 10 -11.83 5.09 -11.26
C GLU A 10 -10.81 4.44 -10.30
N GLY A 11 -11.03 3.20 -9.88
CA GLY A 11 -10.08 2.43 -9.08
C GLY A 11 -8.74 2.24 -9.80
N PHE A 12 -8.77 1.80 -11.06
CA PHE A 12 -7.55 1.68 -11.87
C PHE A 12 -6.91 3.03 -12.19
N ALA A 13 -7.70 4.09 -12.39
CA ALA A 13 -7.18 5.43 -12.61
C ALA A 13 -6.39 5.93 -11.38
N VAL A 14 -6.88 5.68 -10.16
CA VAL A 14 -6.16 6.02 -8.93
C VAL A 14 -4.88 5.19 -8.79
N CYS A 15 -4.94 3.89 -9.02
CA CYS A 15 -3.74 3.03 -8.96
C CYS A 15 -2.70 3.45 -10.00
N GLY A 16 -3.11 3.76 -11.24
CA GLY A 16 -2.24 4.28 -12.29
C GLY A 16 -1.63 5.63 -11.94
N GLY A 17 -2.43 6.53 -11.35
CA GLY A 17 -1.95 7.82 -10.84
C GLY A 17 -0.89 7.65 -9.74
N LEU A 18 -1.12 6.76 -8.77
CA LEU A 18 -0.15 6.47 -7.71
C LEU A 18 1.14 5.86 -8.27
N PHE A 19 1.01 4.98 -9.26
CA PHE A 19 2.17 4.42 -9.96
C PHE A 19 3.00 5.51 -10.64
N LEU A 20 2.36 6.40 -11.40
CA LEU A 20 3.03 7.51 -12.09
C LEU A 20 3.70 8.47 -11.09
N VAL A 21 2.99 8.86 -10.03
CA VAL A 21 3.54 9.74 -8.98
C VAL A 21 4.74 9.07 -8.30
N GLY A 22 4.63 7.78 -7.96
CA GLY A 22 5.74 7.04 -7.35
C GLY A 22 6.95 6.93 -8.27
N THR A 23 6.73 6.71 -9.57
CA THR A 23 7.80 6.64 -10.57
C THR A 23 8.46 8.02 -10.75
N LEU A 24 7.67 9.09 -10.84
CA LEU A 24 8.20 10.46 -10.91
C LEU A 24 9.01 10.81 -9.67
N TRP A 25 8.50 10.47 -8.49
CA TRP A 25 9.24 10.65 -7.23
C TRP A 25 10.59 9.94 -7.26
N GLN A 26 10.60 8.69 -7.70
CA GLN A 26 11.83 7.91 -7.77
C GLN A 26 12.86 8.48 -8.75
N VAL A 27 12.39 9.00 -9.88
CA VAL A 27 13.25 9.61 -10.90
C VAL A 27 13.83 10.94 -10.41
N THR A 28 13.07 11.72 -9.64
CA THR A 28 13.49 13.07 -9.20
C THR A 28 14.27 13.06 -7.89
N LEU A 29 13.82 12.28 -6.91
CA LEU A 29 14.37 12.27 -5.55
C LEU A 29 15.15 10.99 -5.22
N GLY A 30 15.12 10.00 -6.11
CA GLY A 30 15.77 8.71 -5.91
C GLY A 30 14.89 7.71 -5.15
N LYS A 31 15.52 6.64 -4.66
CA LYS A 31 14.84 5.53 -4.00
C LYS A 31 14.20 5.98 -2.68
N CYS A 32 13.07 5.39 -2.34
CA CYS A 32 12.46 5.60 -1.03
C CYS A 32 13.37 5.07 0.09
N THR A 33 13.98 5.97 0.84
CA THR A 33 14.84 5.63 1.97
C THR A 33 13.96 5.33 3.18
N LEU A 34 13.64 4.06 3.39
CA LEU A 34 12.81 3.61 4.51
C LEU A 34 13.58 3.55 5.85
N SER A 35 14.89 3.88 5.86
CA SER A 35 15.73 3.90 7.07
C SER A 35 15.22 4.81 8.17
N LEU A 36 14.48 5.88 7.81
CA LEU A 36 13.83 6.77 8.77
C LEU A 36 12.76 6.07 9.62
N PHE A 37 12.25 4.94 9.17
CA PHE A 37 11.26 4.12 9.87
C PHE A 37 11.89 2.96 10.63
N ALA A 38 13.18 3.05 10.99
CA ALA A 38 13.83 2.06 11.86
C ALA A 38 13.17 2.02 13.24
N TRP A 39 13.36 0.89 13.94
CA TRP A 39 12.89 0.78 15.33
C TRP A 39 13.53 1.86 16.22
N PRO A 40 12.79 2.58 17.11
CA PRO A 40 11.40 2.39 17.50
C PRO A 40 10.37 3.23 16.69
N VAL A 41 10.81 4.11 15.79
CA VAL A 41 9.95 5.06 15.03
C VAL A 41 8.84 4.34 14.28
N ASN A 42 9.12 3.14 13.77
CA ASN A 42 8.18 2.32 13.05
C ASN A 42 6.91 1.98 13.85
N ILE A 43 7.04 1.66 15.16
CA ILE A 43 5.88 1.36 16.00
C ILE A 43 5.01 2.60 16.17
N TYR A 44 5.64 3.75 16.44
CA TYR A 44 4.92 5.01 16.57
C TYR A 44 4.22 5.39 15.25
N ALA A 45 4.91 5.25 14.13
CA ALA A 45 4.33 5.50 12.80
C ALA A 45 3.14 4.57 12.52
N GLY A 46 3.24 3.29 12.86
CA GLY A 46 2.15 2.32 12.72
C GLY A 46 0.93 2.68 13.59
N VAL A 47 1.15 3.05 14.86
CA VAL A 47 0.07 3.47 15.75
C VAL A 47 -0.58 4.75 15.25
N VAL A 48 0.20 5.76 14.88
CA VAL A 48 -0.30 7.02 14.32
C VAL A 48 -1.11 6.76 13.04
N TYR A 49 -0.63 5.87 12.18
CA TYR A 49 -1.34 5.49 10.96
C TYR A 49 -2.69 4.85 11.24
N VAL A 50 -2.76 3.91 12.19
CA VAL A 50 -4.03 3.28 12.58
C VAL A 50 -5.00 4.31 13.17
N LEU A 51 -4.52 5.21 14.04
CA LEU A 51 -5.33 6.29 14.60
C LEU A 51 -5.83 7.25 13.52
N LEU A 52 -4.99 7.56 12.54
CA LEU A 52 -5.36 8.40 11.40
C LEU A 52 -6.44 7.74 10.53
N LEU A 53 -6.31 6.43 10.26
CA LEU A 53 -7.34 5.66 9.55
C LEU A 53 -8.66 5.66 10.31
N LEU A 54 -8.61 5.47 11.64
CA LEU A 54 -9.78 5.50 12.49
C LEU A 54 -10.45 6.88 12.47
N ALA A 55 -9.68 7.94 12.61
CA ALA A 55 -10.16 9.32 12.52
C ALA A 55 -10.79 9.61 11.16
N LEU A 56 -10.09 9.24 10.06
CA LEU A 56 -10.58 9.40 8.70
C LEU A 56 -11.91 8.66 8.51
N TYR A 57 -12.02 7.43 9.00
CA TYR A 57 -13.26 6.69 8.91
C TYR A 57 -14.37 7.34 9.73
N LEU A 58 -14.12 7.73 10.99
CA LEU A 58 -15.16 8.31 11.88
C LEU A 58 -15.67 9.64 11.36
N PHE A 59 -14.80 10.54 10.90
CA PHE A 59 -15.17 11.87 10.44
C PHE A 59 -15.77 11.86 9.02
N PHE A 60 -15.23 11.00 8.14
CA PHE A 60 -15.55 11.03 6.70
C PHE A 60 -16.40 9.85 6.21
N ARG A 61 -16.87 8.95 7.08
CA ARG A 61 -17.70 7.78 6.71
C ARG A 61 -18.96 8.10 5.92
N LYS A 62 -19.50 9.32 6.07
CA LYS A 62 -20.69 9.79 5.34
C LYS A 62 -20.37 10.22 3.91
N TYR A 63 -19.13 10.55 3.62
CA TYR A 63 -18.73 11.01 2.30
C TYR A 63 -18.70 9.86 1.29
N TYR A 64 -19.12 10.17 0.07
CA TYR A 64 -19.16 9.22 -1.03
C TYR A 64 -17.80 8.58 -1.31
N PHE A 65 -16.72 9.34 -1.20
CA PHE A 65 -15.34 8.88 -1.42
C PHE A 65 -14.95 7.72 -0.48
N VAL A 66 -15.19 7.85 0.82
CA VAL A 66 -14.86 6.79 1.80
C VAL A 66 -15.73 5.55 1.60
N ARG A 67 -17.00 5.75 1.23
CA ARG A 67 -17.89 4.64 0.87
C ARG A 67 -17.41 3.90 -0.38
N TRP A 68 -16.91 4.62 -1.37
CA TRP A 68 -16.32 4.04 -2.56
C TRP A 68 -14.99 3.33 -2.25
N MET A 69 -14.10 3.92 -1.43
CA MET A 69 -12.87 3.27 -0.98
C MET A 69 -13.14 1.91 -0.31
N SER A 70 -14.27 1.79 0.43
CA SER A 70 -14.67 0.53 1.07
C SER A 70 -15.46 -0.41 0.15
N SER A 71 -15.55 -0.10 -1.16
CA SER A 71 -16.21 -0.96 -2.13
C SER A 71 -15.29 -2.08 -2.62
N TYR A 72 -15.89 -3.21 -3.02
CA TYR A 72 -15.14 -4.32 -3.60
C TYR A 72 -14.45 -3.93 -4.91
N GLN A 73 -15.02 -3.01 -5.69
CA GLN A 73 -14.47 -2.54 -6.96
C GLN A 73 -13.10 -1.88 -6.78
N THR A 74 -12.97 -1.03 -5.77
CA THR A 74 -11.70 -0.36 -5.45
C THR A 74 -10.67 -1.35 -4.90
N ALA A 75 -11.11 -2.29 -4.04
CA ALA A 75 -10.23 -3.32 -3.50
C ALA A 75 -9.69 -4.24 -4.60
N VAL A 76 -10.54 -4.69 -5.52
CA VAL A 76 -10.14 -5.54 -6.65
C VAL A 76 -9.16 -4.82 -7.58
N SER A 77 -9.41 -3.55 -7.92
CA SER A 77 -8.49 -2.78 -8.78
C SER A 77 -7.11 -2.62 -8.13
N ALA A 78 -7.05 -2.38 -6.81
CA ALA A 78 -5.79 -2.30 -6.07
C ALA A 78 -5.07 -3.64 -6.01
N MET A 79 -5.80 -4.74 -5.77
CA MET A 79 -5.23 -6.10 -5.76
C MET A 79 -4.64 -6.46 -7.14
N ILE A 80 -5.38 -6.23 -8.22
CA ILE A 80 -4.89 -6.51 -9.58
C ILE A 80 -3.64 -5.69 -9.87
N SER A 81 -3.61 -4.40 -9.50
CA SER A 81 -2.43 -3.55 -9.70
C SER A 81 -1.21 -4.06 -8.94
N LEU A 82 -1.39 -4.53 -7.70
CA LEU A 82 -0.31 -5.15 -6.92
C LEU A 82 0.15 -6.49 -7.51
N VAL A 83 -0.78 -7.32 -7.98
CA VAL A 83 -0.44 -8.60 -8.64
C VAL A 83 0.39 -8.34 -9.89
N VAL A 84 0.01 -7.38 -10.73
CA VAL A 84 0.79 -6.99 -11.93
C VAL A 84 2.20 -6.58 -11.52
N MET A 85 2.34 -5.74 -10.49
CA MET A 85 3.65 -5.33 -9.97
C MET A 85 4.46 -6.52 -9.45
N THR A 86 3.83 -7.44 -8.72
CA THR A 86 4.50 -8.64 -8.19
C THR A 86 4.95 -9.58 -9.33
N VAL A 87 4.16 -9.70 -10.39
CA VAL A 87 4.54 -10.46 -11.59
C VAL A 87 5.76 -9.82 -12.27
N ILE A 88 5.76 -8.50 -12.45
CA ILE A 88 6.92 -7.78 -13.00
C ILE A 88 8.16 -8.02 -12.13
N MET A 89 8.00 -7.98 -10.79
CA MET A 89 9.09 -8.28 -9.86
C MET A 89 9.64 -9.72 -10.03
N GLY A 90 8.75 -10.68 -10.25
CA GLY A 90 9.15 -12.07 -10.49
C GLY A 90 9.86 -12.31 -11.82
N LEU A 91 9.54 -11.50 -12.83
CA LEU A 91 10.17 -11.57 -14.18
C LEU A 91 11.46 -10.77 -14.28
N THR A 92 11.68 -9.78 -13.41
CA THR A 92 12.88 -8.94 -13.40
C THR A 92 13.90 -9.43 -12.39
N ARG A 93 15.19 -9.31 -12.74
CA ARG A 93 16.27 -9.67 -11.81
C ARG A 93 16.32 -8.67 -10.67
N GLN A 94 16.11 -9.14 -9.45
CA GLN A 94 16.13 -8.29 -8.26
C GLN A 94 17.54 -8.16 -7.69
N TYR A 95 17.97 -6.93 -7.47
CA TYR A 95 19.26 -6.58 -6.86
C TYR A 95 19.04 -6.01 -5.46
N ARG A 96 20.05 -6.13 -4.60
CA ARG A 96 20.02 -5.47 -3.29
C ARG A 96 19.97 -3.95 -3.43
N PRO A 97 19.33 -3.23 -2.48
CA PRO A 97 19.20 -1.77 -2.54
C PRO A 97 20.53 -1.01 -2.64
N GLU A 98 21.62 -1.62 -2.12
CA GLU A 98 22.96 -1.06 -2.08
C GLU A 98 23.65 -1.08 -3.45
N VAL A 99 23.21 -1.96 -4.34
CA VAL A 99 23.82 -2.10 -5.66
C VAL A 99 23.31 -1.00 -6.57
N ALA A 100 24.25 -0.23 -7.17
CA ALA A 100 23.92 0.73 -8.21
C ALA A 100 23.56 -0.03 -9.49
N VAL A 101 22.30 -0.06 -9.86
CA VAL A 101 21.83 -0.67 -11.11
C VAL A 101 21.81 0.40 -12.18
N THR A 102 22.64 0.24 -13.19
CA THR A 102 22.68 1.08 -14.40
C THR A 102 21.68 0.55 -15.42
N GLY A 103 20.95 1.46 -16.08
CA GLY A 103 19.98 1.10 -17.11
C GLY A 103 18.54 1.51 -16.75
N VAL A 104 17.65 1.36 -17.74
CA VAL A 104 16.22 1.76 -17.62
C VAL A 104 15.51 1.02 -16.48
N GLU A 105 15.85 -0.26 -16.28
CA GLU A 105 15.27 -1.11 -15.23
C GLU A 105 15.62 -0.59 -13.82
N GLY A 106 16.87 -0.14 -13.61
CA GLY A 106 17.30 0.47 -12.35
C GLY A 106 16.68 1.83 -12.12
N TRP A 107 16.55 2.62 -13.19
CA TRP A 107 15.98 3.97 -13.14
C TRP A 107 14.49 3.97 -12.82
N LEU A 108 13.73 3.03 -13.41
CA LEU A 108 12.31 2.80 -13.11
C LEU A 108 12.07 2.04 -11.79
N GLY A 109 13.12 1.47 -11.18
CA GLY A 109 13.04 0.73 -9.92
C GLY A 109 12.56 -0.71 -10.04
N PHE A 110 12.41 -1.24 -11.25
CA PHE A 110 11.95 -2.62 -11.43
C PHE A 110 12.94 -3.67 -10.93
N SER A 111 14.22 -3.36 -10.95
CA SER A 111 15.28 -4.24 -10.41
C SER A 111 15.45 -4.17 -8.89
N GLN A 112 14.73 -3.26 -8.20
CA GLN A 112 14.73 -3.08 -6.74
C GLN A 112 13.32 -2.71 -6.28
N MET A 113 12.35 -3.53 -6.66
CA MET A 113 10.92 -3.23 -6.56
C MET A 113 10.46 -2.92 -5.14
N LEU A 114 11.00 -3.61 -4.14
CA LEU A 114 10.64 -3.38 -2.72
C LEU A 114 11.05 -1.98 -2.22
N SER A 115 12.04 -1.36 -2.85
CA SER A 115 12.47 0.02 -2.56
C SER A 115 11.89 1.03 -3.57
N ALA A 116 11.14 0.56 -4.57
CA ALA A 116 10.53 1.42 -5.56
C ALA A 116 9.37 2.21 -4.95
N CYS A 117 9.41 3.53 -5.07
CA CYS A 117 8.39 4.40 -4.51
C CYS A 117 6.99 4.11 -5.09
N SER A 118 6.91 3.69 -6.36
CA SER A 118 5.66 3.28 -7.01
C SER A 118 5.02 2.06 -6.35
N PHE A 119 5.82 1.03 -6.02
CA PHE A 119 5.34 -0.15 -5.31
C PHE A 119 4.92 0.18 -3.88
N VAL A 120 5.73 0.97 -3.16
CA VAL A 120 5.44 1.40 -1.78
C VAL A 120 4.13 2.18 -1.70
N LEU A 121 3.88 3.11 -2.64
CA LEU A 121 2.63 3.89 -2.67
C LEU A 121 1.41 3.02 -2.98
N LEU A 122 1.51 2.09 -3.94
CA LEU A 122 0.43 1.16 -4.24
C LEU A 122 0.14 0.21 -3.07
N PHE A 123 1.18 -0.29 -2.41
CA PHE A 123 1.05 -1.14 -1.24
C PHE A 123 0.40 -0.38 -0.07
N PHE A 124 0.82 0.86 0.18
CA PHE A 124 0.23 1.72 1.19
C PHE A 124 -1.26 2.03 0.91
N TRP A 125 -1.59 2.27 -0.36
CA TRP A 125 -2.98 2.43 -0.81
C TRP A 125 -3.81 1.18 -0.50
N PHE A 126 -3.30 -0.01 -0.85
CA PHE A 126 -3.97 -1.28 -0.57
C PHE A 126 -4.20 -1.49 0.93
N VAL A 127 -3.19 -1.23 1.77
CA VAL A 127 -3.31 -1.33 3.24
C VAL A 127 -4.35 -0.34 3.79
N THR A 128 -4.42 0.86 3.21
CA THR A 128 -5.44 1.87 3.56
C THR A 128 -6.86 1.35 3.25
N LEU A 129 -7.07 0.80 2.06
CA LEU A 129 -8.36 0.22 1.67
C LEU A 129 -8.75 -0.94 2.59
N LEU A 130 -7.81 -1.82 2.88
CA LEU A 130 -8.00 -2.95 3.79
C LEU A 130 -8.41 -2.46 5.19
N GLY A 131 -7.73 -1.45 5.72
CA GLY A 131 -8.06 -0.85 7.01
C GLY A 131 -9.46 -0.25 7.04
N ILE A 132 -9.87 0.49 6.00
CA ILE A 132 -11.22 1.08 5.91
C ILE A 132 -12.29 -0.01 5.81
N VAL A 133 -12.05 -1.09 5.06
CA VAL A 133 -12.98 -2.23 4.97
C VAL A 133 -13.16 -2.91 6.32
N ILE A 134 -12.08 -3.12 7.06
CA ILE A 134 -12.11 -3.70 8.41
C ILE A 134 -12.92 -2.79 9.36
N LEU A 135 -12.64 -1.48 9.39
CA LEU A 135 -13.34 -0.52 10.24
C LEU A 135 -14.83 -0.45 9.91
N ARG A 136 -15.18 -0.49 8.62
CA ARG A 136 -16.57 -0.54 8.18
C ARG A 136 -17.29 -1.79 8.69
N ARG A 137 -16.61 -2.94 8.65
CA ARG A 137 -17.18 -4.24 9.08
C ARG A 137 -17.33 -4.29 10.59
N ILE A 138 -16.35 -3.77 11.35
CA ILE A 138 -16.43 -3.67 12.81
C ILE A 138 -17.62 -2.78 13.25
N HIS A 139 -17.88 -1.71 12.53
CA HIS A 139 -19.00 -0.79 12.86
C HIS A 139 -20.39 -1.45 12.69
N HIS A 140 -20.51 -2.43 11.79
CA HIS A 140 -21.74 -3.20 11.54
C HIS A 140 -21.55 -4.68 11.93
N PHE A 141 -20.93 -4.90 13.09
CA PHE A 141 -20.51 -6.22 13.53
C PHE A 141 -21.68 -7.20 13.64
N THR A 142 -21.53 -8.36 12.98
CA THR A 142 -22.40 -9.53 13.13
C THR A 142 -21.53 -10.75 13.42
N VAL A 143 -22.03 -11.70 14.20
CA VAL A 143 -21.27 -12.92 14.57
C VAL A 143 -20.75 -13.67 13.31
N ARG A 144 -21.47 -13.61 12.20
CA ARG A 144 -21.05 -14.18 10.91
C ARG A 144 -19.82 -13.52 10.30
N ASP A 145 -19.46 -12.33 10.78
CA ASP A 145 -18.31 -11.57 10.26
C ASP A 145 -16.97 -11.94 10.91
N ILE A 146 -16.99 -12.79 11.95
CA ILE A 146 -15.79 -13.21 12.70
C ILE A 146 -14.72 -13.81 11.78
N PRO A 147 -15.01 -14.78 10.90
CA PRO A 147 -13.98 -15.37 10.02
C PRO A 147 -13.39 -14.33 9.05
N PHE A 148 -14.24 -13.47 8.51
CA PHE A 148 -13.83 -12.38 7.64
C PHE A 148 -12.91 -11.40 8.36
N LEU A 149 -13.30 -10.93 9.55
CA LEU A 149 -12.50 -9.99 10.36
C LEU A 149 -11.18 -10.61 10.76
N LEU A 150 -11.16 -11.86 11.18
CA LEU A 150 -9.93 -12.54 11.61
C LEU A 150 -8.92 -12.66 10.47
N SER A 151 -9.36 -13.06 9.27
CA SER A 151 -8.48 -13.17 8.10
C SER A 151 -7.95 -11.80 7.63
N HIS A 152 -8.81 -10.79 7.59
CA HIS A 152 -8.41 -9.46 7.12
C HIS A 152 -7.58 -8.68 8.14
N LEU A 153 -7.87 -8.84 9.45
CA LEU A 153 -7.00 -8.32 10.52
C LEU A 153 -5.63 -8.99 10.49
N GLY A 154 -5.58 -10.31 10.34
CA GLY A 154 -4.31 -11.03 10.18
C GLY A 154 -3.49 -10.50 9.01
N LEU A 155 -4.12 -10.36 7.83
CA LEU A 155 -3.49 -9.80 6.65
C LEU A 155 -3.02 -8.35 6.89
N PHE A 156 -3.84 -7.52 7.53
CA PHE A 156 -3.49 -6.14 7.85
C PHE A 156 -2.27 -6.07 8.79
N PHE A 157 -2.24 -6.87 9.86
CA PHE A 157 -1.09 -6.93 10.77
C PHE A 157 0.18 -7.42 10.07
N ILE A 158 0.08 -8.44 9.22
CA ILE A 158 1.20 -8.93 8.42
C ILE A 158 1.69 -7.84 7.47
N ALA A 159 0.80 -7.16 6.77
CA ALA A 159 1.15 -6.09 5.83
C ALA A 159 1.87 -4.92 6.54
N VAL A 160 1.34 -4.48 7.69
CA VAL A 160 1.98 -3.44 8.50
C VAL A 160 3.32 -3.92 9.05
N ARG A 161 3.44 -5.20 9.43
CA ARG A 161 4.69 -5.75 9.98
C ARG A 161 5.74 -6.05 8.91
N LEU A 162 5.36 -6.49 7.71
CA LEU A 162 6.29 -6.68 6.60
C LEU A 162 7.01 -5.38 6.25
N ASN A 163 6.30 -4.26 6.27
CA ASN A 163 6.91 -2.94 6.13
C ASN A 163 7.99 -2.70 7.20
N SER A 164 7.78 -3.17 8.43
CA SER A 164 8.74 -3.11 9.54
C SER A 164 9.96 -4.01 9.37
N THR A 165 9.77 -5.21 8.83
CA THR A 165 10.84 -6.23 8.73
C THR A 165 11.74 -5.97 7.53
N THR A 166 11.19 -5.52 6.41
CA THR A 166 11.97 -5.09 5.24
C THR A 166 12.91 -3.95 5.62
N ILE A 167 12.46 -3.02 6.47
CA ILE A 167 13.26 -1.93 7.00
C ILE A 167 14.41 -2.45 7.89
N LYS A 168 14.17 -3.47 8.74
CA LYS A 168 15.23 -4.06 9.59
C LYS A 168 16.32 -4.73 8.77
N ILE A 169 15.97 -5.45 7.73
CA ILE A 169 16.94 -6.13 6.86
C ILE A 169 17.85 -5.11 6.17
N VAL A 170 17.26 -4.01 5.69
CA VAL A 170 18.02 -2.93 5.02
C VAL A 170 18.93 -2.18 6.01
N CYS A 171 18.52 -1.97 7.27
CA CYS A 171 19.35 -1.29 8.29
C CYS A 171 20.38 -2.20 8.97
N SER A 172 20.19 -3.53 8.95
CA SER A 172 21.15 -4.47 9.58
C SER A 172 22.33 -4.83 8.67
N THR A 173 22.27 -4.45 7.40
CA THR A 173 23.33 -4.70 6.40
C THR A 173 24.12 -3.43 6.05
N ALA A 174 23.82 -2.30 6.67
CA ALA A 174 24.58 -1.05 6.61
C ALA A 174 25.45 -0.87 7.84
#